data_ba7d57d5551ac6f7584f1b5f70c04f83
#
_entry.id   ba7d57d5551ac6f7584f1b5f70c04f83
#
_cell.length_a   1.000
_cell.length_b   1.000
_cell.length_c   1.000
_cell.angle_alpha   90.00
_cell.angle_beta   90.00
_cell.angle_gamma   90.00
#
_symmetry.space_group_name_H-M   'P 1'
#
loop_
_entity.id
_entity.type
_entity.pdbx_description
1 polymer ?
#
loop_
_entity_poly.entity_id
_entity_poly.type
_entity_poly.pdbx_seq_one_letter_code
_entity_poly.pdbx_strand_id
1 'polypeptide(L)'
;MKNNNTRFIPFLLAICLIAGIAIGTFYANHFSGNKLGIINTSSNKLNALLRIIDDQYVDTVNMGELVEEAMPQILSELDPHSSYIPAKDLEAVNADLKGSFSGIGIQFTIQNDTIHVNSVIQGGPSEKVGLMAGDRIVEVDDSAFVGKIVTNSEAMKRLKGEKGSKVKLGVYRPGEKDLLHFTVIRGNIPVKSIDAAYMINEKVGYIKVNKFGETTYPELLIALAKLNQKNCEGLIVDLRGNTGGYMAAAIQMVNEFLPNNRLIVYTQGRKSPREDYNSNGTGSNQKMPLVVLVDEGAASACE
;
A
#
# COMPACT_ATOMS: atom_id res chain seq x y z
N MET A 1 -36.50 71.47 -37.10
CA MET A 1 -36.92 70.53 -36.01
C MET A 1 -35.72 70.18 -35.19
N LYS A 2 -35.59 70.77 -33.95
CA LYS A 2 -34.53 70.52 -33.01
C LYS A 2 -34.88 69.22 -32.27
N ASN A 3 -34.05 68.18 -32.41
CA ASN A 3 -34.27 66.86 -31.82
C ASN A 3 -34.12 66.90 -30.27
N ASN A 4 -35.28 66.85 -29.59
CA ASN A 4 -35.36 66.95 -28.12
C ASN A 4 -34.84 65.72 -27.34
N ASN A 5 -34.35 64.73 -28.06
CA ASN A 5 -33.95 63.45 -27.47
C ASN A 5 -32.55 63.46 -26.82
N THR A 6 -31.70 64.44 -27.10
CA THR A 6 -30.36 64.53 -26.51
C THR A 6 -30.38 64.89 -25.03
N ARG A 7 -31.48 65.39 -24.52
CA ARG A 7 -31.66 65.81 -23.11
C ARG A 7 -31.73 64.59 -22.14
N PHE A 8 -32.12 63.42 -22.65
CA PHE A 8 -32.24 62.19 -21.85
C PHE A 8 -31.00 61.30 -21.92
N ILE A 9 -30.02 61.60 -22.78
CA ILE A 9 -28.79 60.81 -22.91
C ILE A 9 -28.02 60.68 -21.58
N PRO A 10 -27.78 61.75 -20.78
CA PRO A 10 -27.06 61.61 -19.52
C PRO A 10 -27.83 60.78 -18.49
N PHE A 11 -29.16 60.84 -18.50
CA PHE A 11 -30.02 60.06 -17.61
C PHE A 11 -30.00 58.58 -17.99
N LEU A 12 -30.01 58.26 -19.27
CA LEU A 12 -29.94 56.90 -19.80
C LEU A 12 -28.56 56.29 -19.50
N LEU A 13 -27.47 57.05 -19.63
CA LEU A 13 -26.13 56.62 -19.27
C LEU A 13 -25.99 56.35 -17.75
N ALA A 14 -26.61 57.18 -16.91
CA ALA A 14 -26.60 56.96 -15.46
C ALA A 14 -27.34 55.66 -15.08
N ILE A 15 -28.50 55.38 -15.71
CA ILE A 15 -29.25 54.13 -15.48
C ILE A 15 -28.43 52.92 -15.94
N CYS A 16 -27.79 52.98 -17.13
CA CYS A 16 -26.94 51.88 -17.59
C CYS A 16 -25.74 51.62 -16.69
N LEU A 17 -25.15 52.66 -16.11
CA LEU A 17 -24.03 52.53 -15.18
C LEU A 17 -24.47 51.93 -13.85
N ILE A 18 -25.61 52.34 -13.30
CA ILE A 18 -26.20 51.76 -12.08
C ILE A 18 -26.57 50.28 -12.31
N ALA A 19 -27.21 49.99 -13.46
CA ALA A 19 -27.57 48.62 -13.82
C ALA A 19 -26.33 47.73 -13.99
N GLY A 20 -25.26 48.27 -14.64
CA GLY A 20 -23.97 47.57 -14.79
C GLY A 20 -23.30 47.25 -13.45
N ILE A 21 -23.31 48.21 -12.50
CA ILE A 21 -22.78 47.99 -11.15
C ILE A 21 -23.64 46.95 -10.40
N ALA A 22 -24.96 47.06 -10.50
CA ALA A 22 -25.86 46.11 -9.82
C ALA A 22 -25.73 44.70 -10.37
N ILE A 23 -25.64 44.53 -11.68
CA ILE A 23 -25.42 43.25 -12.35
C ILE A 23 -24.02 42.72 -12.00
N GLY A 24 -22.99 43.56 -12.04
CA GLY A 24 -21.61 43.19 -11.71
C GLY A 24 -21.47 42.74 -10.25
N THR A 25 -22.09 43.44 -9.30
CA THR A 25 -22.10 43.05 -7.88
C THR A 25 -22.93 41.77 -7.64
N PHE A 26 -24.06 41.63 -8.33
CA PHE A 26 -24.86 40.40 -8.25
C PHE A 26 -24.09 39.21 -8.83
N TYR A 27 -23.41 39.38 -9.97
CA TYR A 27 -22.59 38.33 -10.59
C TYR A 27 -21.37 38.00 -9.71
N ALA A 28 -20.68 38.99 -9.17
CA ALA A 28 -19.57 38.79 -8.24
C ALA A 28 -20.00 38.07 -6.96
N ASN A 29 -21.17 38.36 -6.43
CA ASN A 29 -21.68 37.73 -5.19
C ASN A 29 -22.30 36.34 -5.43
N HIS A 30 -22.86 36.09 -6.62
CA HIS A 30 -23.57 34.83 -6.90
C HIS A 30 -22.72 33.79 -7.65
N PHE A 31 -21.82 34.22 -8.53
CA PHE A 31 -20.97 33.34 -9.33
C PHE A 31 -19.49 33.27 -8.89
N SER A 32 -18.99 34.27 -8.17
CA SER A 32 -17.75 34.10 -7.40
C SER A 32 -18.07 33.33 -6.13
N GLY A 33 -18.46 32.07 -6.29
CA GLY A 33 -18.90 31.22 -5.19
C GLY A 33 -18.00 31.39 -3.99
N ASN A 34 -18.56 31.77 -2.86
CA ASN A 34 -18.10 31.71 -1.45
C ASN A 34 -16.59 31.71 -1.19
N LYS A 35 -15.76 32.34 -2.05
CA LYS A 35 -14.31 32.41 -1.86
C LYS A 35 -13.86 33.49 -0.88
N LEU A 36 -14.73 34.41 -0.51
CA LEU A 36 -14.44 35.47 0.46
C LEU A 36 -15.00 35.20 1.86
N GLY A 37 -15.84 34.19 2.04
CA GLY A 37 -16.46 33.85 3.33
C GLY A 37 -15.71 32.85 4.19
N ILE A 38 -14.59 32.25 3.72
CA ILE A 38 -13.85 31.21 4.43
C ILE A 38 -12.42 31.65 4.73
N ILE A 39 -12.23 32.84 5.24
CA ILE A 39 -10.90 33.33 5.65
C ILE A 39 -10.52 32.82 7.07
N ASN A 40 -11.33 31.96 7.69
CA ASN A 40 -11.10 31.55 9.08
C ASN A 40 -11.14 30.04 9.32
N THR A 41 -10.82 29.21 8.32
CA THR A 41 -10.64 27.78 8.53
C THR A 41 -9.15 27.46 8.72
N SER A 42 -8.87 26.50 9.58
CA SER A 42 -7.49 26.05 9.87
C SER A 42 -6.72 25.64 8.62
N SER A 43 -7.39 25.16 7.57
CA SER A 43 -6.82 24.85 6.27
C SER A 43 -6.22 26.07 5.55
N ASN A 44 -6.76 27.28 5.77
CA ASN A 44 -6.19 28.51 5.21
C ASN A 44 -4.88 28.91 5.88
N LYS A 45 -4.71 28.61 7.17
CA LYS A 45 -3.45 28.88 7.88
C LYS A 45 -2.30 28.04 7.36
N LEU A 46 -2.55 26.76 7.09
CA LEU A 46 -1.53 25.87 6.51
C LEU A 46 -1.13 26.33 5.11
N ASN A 47 -2.11 26.64 4.26
CA ASN A 47 -1.84 27.17 2.91
C ASN A 47 -1.12 28.52 2.95
N ALA A 48 -1.46 29.39 3.89
CA ALA A 48 -0.77 30.68 4.06
C ALA A 48 0.68 30.47 4.53
N LEU A 49 0.92 29.55 5.46
CA LEU A 49 2.26 29.20 5.90
C LEU A 49 3.12 28.68 4.75
N LEU A 50 2.60 27.73 3.95
CA LEU A 50 3.31 27.19 2.80
C LEU A 50 3.65 28.28 1.77
N ARG A 51 2.74 29.22 1.50
CA ARG A 51 3.00 30.38 0.64
C ARG A 51 4.09 31.31 1.19
N ILE A 52 4.07 31.59 2.49
CA ILE A 52 5.10 32.44 3.13
C ILE A 52 6.48 31.75 3.01
N ILE A 53 6.55 30.44 3.18
CA ILE A 53 7.79 29.69 3.03
C ILE A 53 8.27 29.79 1.56
N ASP A 54 7.38 29.55 0.60
CA ASP A 54 7.72 29.58 -0.83
C ASP A 54 8.20 30.98 -1.28
N ASP A 55 7.52 32.04 -0.78
CA ASP A 55 7.78 33.43 -1.20
C ASP A 55 8.93 34.12 -0.43
N GLN A 56 9.15 33.76 0.83
CA GLN A 56 9.95 34.61 1.74
C GLN A 56 11.06 33.86 2.50
N TYR A 57 11.17 32.53 2.36
CA TYR A 57 12.25 31.81 3.03
C TYR A 57 13.60 32.15 2.39
N VAL A 58 14.66 32.17 3.23
CA VAL A 58 16.01 32.62 2.82
C VAL A 58 16.62 31.72 1.72
N ASP A 59 16.35 30.41 1.76
CA ASP A 59 16.84 29.43 0.80
C ASP A 59 15.71 28.90 -0.06
N THR A 60 16.04 28.38 -1.24
CA THR A 60 15.07 27.71 -2.09
C THR A 60 14.59 26.40 -1.45
N VAL A 61 13.30 26.27 -1.21
CA VAL A 61 12.66 25.06 -0.63
C VAL A 61 11.92 24.28 -1.70
N ASN A 62 12.12 22.97 -1.72
CA ASN A 62 11.29 22.09 -2.52
C ASN A 62 9.93 21.89 -1.80
N MET A 63 8.95 22.69 -2.20
CA MET A 63 7.61 22.66 -1.59
C MET A 63 6.93 21.29 -1.68
N GLY A 64 7.20 20.52 -2.76
CA GLY A 64 6.68 19.17 -2.91
C GLY A 64 7.21 18.23 -1.83
N GLU A 65 8.52 18.22 -1.61
CA GLU A 65 9.14 17.40 -0.55
C GLU A 65 8.69 17.84 0.84
N LEU A 66 8.63 19.15 1.09
CA LEU A 66 8.17 19.69 2.38
C LEU A 66 6.74 19.23 2.71
N VAL A 67 5.84 19.26 1.74
CA VAL A 67 4.45 18.78 1.92
C VAL A 67 4.41 17.27 2.14
N GLU A 68 5.15 16.49 1.34
CA GLU A 68 5.24 15.03 1.49
C GLU A 68 5.75 14.63 2.89
N GLU A 69 6.73 15.36 3.45
CA GLU A 69 7.26 15.12 4.80
C GLU A 69 6.29 15.55 5.91
N ALA A 70 5.44 16.56 5.67
CA ALA A 70 4.46 17.05 6.64
C ALA A 70 3.21 16.15 6.73
N MET A 71 2.83 15.44 5.65
CA MET A 71 1.60 14.64 5.61
C MET A 71 1.54 13.55 6.70
N PRO A 72 2.59 12.76 6.97
CA PRO A 72 2.58 11.79 8.06
C PRO A 72 2.34 12.43 9.43
N GLN A 73 2.94 13.60 9.69
CA GLN A 73 2.79 14.32 10.96
C GLN A 73 1.35 14.81 11.19
N ILE A 74 0.70 15.29 10.12
CA ILE A 74 -0.70 15.73 10.20
C ILE A 74 -1.62 14.55 10.50
N LEU A 75 -1.38 13.39 9.89
CA LEU A 75 -2.23 12.20 10.07
C LEU A 75 -1.98 11.51 11.41
N SER A 76 -0.77 11.58 11.98
CA SER A 76 -0.46 11.00 13.30
C SER A 76 -1.28 11.61 14.45
N GLU A 77 -1.86 12.81 14.25
CA GLU A 77 -2.75 13.44 15.21
C GLU A 77 -4.19 12.87 15.20
N LEU A 78 -4.52 11.96 14.28
CA LEU A 78 -5.87 11.40 14.16
C LEU A 78 -5.99 10.10 14.97
N ASP A 79 -5.47 9.02 14.45
CA ASP A 79 -5.52 7.69 15.07
C ASP A 79 -4.37 6.82 14.55
N PRO A 80 -4.05 5.69 15.21
CA PRO A 80 -2.93 4.83 14.81
C PRO A 80 -3.10 4.15 13.44
N HIS A 81 -4.33 4.08 12.91
CA HIS A 81 -4.64 3.44 11.63
C HIS A 81 -4.60 4.42 10.45
N SER A 82 -4.60 5.73 10.74
CA SER A 82 -4.50 6.78 9.73
C SER A 82 -3.04 7.00 9.34
N SER A 83 -2.65 6.56 8.15
CA SER A 83 -1.29 6.70 7.65
C SER A 83 -1.26 7.27 6.23
N TYR A 84 -0.17 7.98 5.91
CA TYR A 84 0.11 8.47 4.58
C TYR A 84 1.10 7.54 3.87
N ILE A 85 0.76 7.13 2.67
CA ILE A 85 1.65 6.35 1.80
C ILE A 85 2.09 7.25 0.66
N PRO A 86 3.35 7.72 0.63
CA PRO A 86 3.88 8.49 -0.48
C PRO A 86 3.77 7.75 -1.80
N ALA A 87 3.58 8.48 -2.90
CA ALA A 87 3.45 7.87 -4.24
C ALA A 87 4.66 6.99 -4.61
N LYS A 88 5.85 7.34 -4.16
CA LYS A 88 7.08 6.54 -4.35
C LYS A 88 7.05 5.18 -3.66
N ASP A 89 6.31 5.04 -2.56
CA ASP A 89 6.23 3.82 -1.74
C ASP A 89 4.99 2.97 -2.08
N LEU A 90 4.02 3.56 -2.81
CA LEU A 90 2.74 2.93 -3.14
C LEU A 90 2.92 1.60 -3.90
N GLU A 91 3.89 1.53 -4.82
CA GLU A 91 4.16 0.30 -5.57
C GLU A 91 4.66 -0.82 -4.65
N ALA A 92 5.53 -0.50 -3.68
CA ALA A 92 6.05 -1.49 -2.72
C ALA A 92 4.94 -2.02 -1.81
N VAL A 93 4.08 -1.14 -1.28
CA VAL A 93 2.93 -1.52 -0.45
C VAL A 93 1.94 -2.36 -1.24
N ASN A 94 1.59 -1.93 -2.45
CA ASN A 94 0.68 -2.68 -3.32
C ASN A 94 1.26 -4.04 -3.74
N ALA A 95 2.56 -4.14 -4.00
CA ALA A 95 3.19 -5.41 -4.34
C ALA A 95 3.06 -6.44 -3.21
N ASP A 96 3.23 -6.01 -1.97
CA ASP A 96 3.07 -6.88 -0.80
C ASP A 96 1.61 -7.39 -0.67
N LEU A 97 0.63 -6.49 -0.80
CA LEU A 97 -0.79 -6.84 -0.72
C LEU A 97 -1.29 -7.65 -1.94
N LYS A 98 -0.72 -7.44 -3.13
CA LYS A 98 -0.97 -8.26 -4.33
C LYS A 98 -0.39 -9.67 -4.24
N GLY A 99 0.37 -9.97 -3.18
CA GLY A 99 0.98 -11.28 -2.97
C GLY A 99 2.14 -11.58 -3.93
N SER A 100 2.71 -10.57 -4.58
CA SER A 100 3.91 -10.73 -5.41
C SER A 100 4.60 -9.41 -5.67
N PHE A 101 5.91 -9.44 -5.82
CA PHE A 101 6.69 -8.30 -6.30
C PHE A 101 7.62 -8.74 -7.44
N SER A 102 8.13 -7.77 -8.18
CA SER A 102 9.11 -8.05 -9.24
C SER A 102 10.54 -7.92 -8.72
N GLY A 103 11.34 -8.95 -8.94
CA GLY A 103 12.73 -9.00 -8.48
C GLY A 103 13.46 -10.24 -8.96
N ILE A 104 14.61 -10.53 -8.33
CA ILE A 104 15.46 -11.65 -8.69
C ILE A 104 15.09 -12.97 -8.00
N GLY A 105 14.34 -12.94 -6.89
CA GLY A 105 13.86 -14.16 -6.20
C GLY A 105 14.91 -14.85 -5.34
N ILE A 106 15.48 -14.12 -4.39
CA ILE A 106 16.37 -14.65 -3.35
C ILE A 106 15.89 -14.21 -1.96
N GLN A 107 16.20 -14.99 -0.94
CA GLN A 107 16.25 -14.57 0.44
C GLN A 107 17.72 -14.32 0.81
N PHE A 108 18.03 -13.22 1.44
CA PHE A 108 19.38 -12.84 1.77
C PHE A 108 19.50 -12.22 3.16
N THR A 109 20.71 -12.23 3.67
CA THR A 109 21.13 -11.44 4.83
C THR A 109 22.36 -10.61 4.44
N ILE A 110 22.56 -9.50 5.14
CA ILE A 110 23.78 -8.72 4.99
C ILE A 110 24.73 -9.12 6.11
N GLN A 111 25.88 -9.63 5.75
CA GLN A 111 26.96 -10.00 6.66
C GLN A 111 28.29 -9.45 6.16
N ASN A 112 29.07 -8.84 7.03
CA ASN A 112 30.34 -8.22 6.64
C ASN A 112 30.21 -7.33 5.41
N ASP A 113 29.23 -6.43 5.44
CA ASP A 113 28.96 -5.47 4.37
C ASP A 113 28.77 -6.10 2.98
N THR A 114 28.22 -7.31 2.93
CA THR A 114 28.00 -8.08 1.69
C THR A 114 26.67 -8.81 1.73
N ILE A 115 25.99 -8.94 0.59
CA ILE A 115 24.77 -9.74 0.46
C ILE A 115 25.12 -11.23 0.42
N HIS A 116 24.63 -11.99 1.40
CA HIS A 116 24.71 -13.44 1.45
C HIS A 116 23.36 -14.05 1.05
N VAL A 117 23.36 -14.87 0.02
CA VAL A 117 22.15 -15.59 -0.44
C VAL A 117 21.89 -16.76 0.51
N ASN A 118 20.80 -16.67 1.28
CA ASN A 118 20.38 -17.73 2.21
C ASN A 118 19.62 -18.83 1.48
N SER A 119 18.74 -18.43 0.55
CA SER A 119 17.98 -19.35 -0.30
C SER A 119 17.57 -18.70 -1.60
N VAL A 120 17.27 -19.51 -2.59
CA VAL A 120 16.74 -19.09 -3.90
C VAL A 120 15.29 -19.56 -3.98
N ILE A 121 14.40 -18.70 -4.47
CA ILE A 121 12.99 -19.02 -4.61
C ILE A 121 12.81 -20.04 -5.74
N GLN A 122 12.21 -21.19 -5.44
CA GLN A 122 11.97 -22.27 -6.38
C GLN A 122 11.14 -21.80 -7.59
N GLY A 123 11.59 -22.13 -8.78
CA GLY A 123 11.00 -21.66 -10.04
C GLY A 123 11.27 -20.18 -10.36
N GLY A 124 11.98 -19.49 -9.47
CA GLY A 124 12.29 -18.06 -9.58
C GLY A 124 13.37 -17.72 -10.61
N PRO A 125 13.55 -16.41 -10.87
CA PRO A 125 14.55 -15.94 -11.83
C PRO A 125 16.00 -16.32 -11.50
N SER A 126 16.38 -16.24 -10.23
CA SER A 126 17.74 -16.56 -9.77
C SER A 126 18.05 -18.05 -9.87
N GLU A 127 17.09 -18.92 -9.57
CA GLU A 127 17.28 -20.36 -9.74
C GLU A 127 17.55 -20.73 -11.21
N LYS A 128 16.82 -20.10 -12.14
CA LYS A 128 16.96 -20.35 -13.58
C LYS A 128 18.34 -20.03 -14.14
N VAL A 129 19.06 -19.11 -13.53
CA VAL A 129 20.42 -18.73 -13.94
C VAL A 129 21.49 -19.45 -13.12
N GLY A 130 21.11 -20.26 -12.11
CA GLY A 130 22.03 -21.07 -11.32
C GLY A 130 22.62 -20.37 -10.11
N LEU A 131 22.00 -19.31 -9.57
CA LEU A 131 22.33 -18.81 -8.23
C LEU A 131 21.99 -19.88 -7.19
N MET A 132 22.76 -19.93 -6.10
CA MET A 132 22.63 -20.93 -5.05
C MET A 132 22.69 -20.29 -3.66
N ALA A 133 22.17 -20.99 -2.67
CA ALA A 133 22.41 -20.67 -1.27
C ALA A 133 23.92 -20.70 -0.97
N GLY A 134 24.41 -19.72 -0.21
CA GLY A 134 25.83 -19.54 0.09
C GLY A 134 26.57 -18.61 -0.88
N ASP A 135 25.98 -18.23 -2.00
CA ASP A 135 26.54 -17.22 -2.91
C ASP A 135 26.59 -15.85 -2.21
N ARG A 136 27.59 -15.03 -2.58
CA ARG A 136 27.72 -13.67 -2.11
C ARG A 136 27.69 -12.72 -3.29
N ILE A 137 26.70 -11.84 -3.32
CA ILE A 137 26.61 -10.81 -4.38
C ILE A 137 27.53 -9.67 -4.00
N VAL A 138 28.54 -9.45 -4.83
CA VAL A 138 29.59 -8.43 -4.63
C VAL A 138 29.57 -7.33 -5.69
N GLU A 139 28.86 -7.55 -6.81
CA GLU A 139 28.64 -6.56 -7.86
C GLU A 139 27.19 -6.58 -8.31
N VAL A 140 26.66 -5.41 -8.64
CA VAL A 140 25.35 -5.21 -9.25
C VAL A 140 25.47 -4.20 -10.39
N ASP A 141 25.06 -4.59 -11.60
CA ASP A 141 25.14 -3.79 -12.84
C ASP A 141 26.55 -3.24 -13.08
N ASP A 142 27.53 -4.16 -13.12
CA ASP A 142 28.95 -3.90 -13.37
C ASP A 142 29.59 -2.92 -12.35
N SER A 143 28.97 -2.70 -11.20
CA SER A 143 29.47 -1.83 -10.13
C SER A 143 29.66 -2.61 -8.84
N ALA A 144 30.78 -2.40 -8.15
CA ALA A 144 31.02 -3.01 -6.84
C ALA A 144 29.88 -2.68 -5.86
N PHE A 145 29.37 -3.70 -5.20
CA PHE A 145 28.30 -3.58 -4.22
C PHE A 145 28.70 -4.29 -2.92
N VAL A 146 29.67 -3.69 -2.26
CA VAL A 146 30.27 -4.13 -0.99
C VAL A 146 30.56 -2.93 -0.10
N GLY A 147 30.77 -3.16 1.20
CA GLY A 147 31.07 -2.11 2.15
C GLY A 147 29.82 -1.45 2.76
N LYS A 148 30.02 -0.34 3.46
CA LYS A 148 28.97 0.36 4.23
C LYS A 148 27.75 0.82 3.41
N ILE A 149 27.86 0.84 2.08
CA ILE A 149 26.75 1.17 1.19
C ILE A 149 25.70 0.06 1.11
N VAL A 150 26.04 -1.17 1.52
CA VAL A 150 25.15 -2.34 1.46
C VAL A 150 24.22 -2.31 2.66
N THR A 151 23.06 -1.75 2.45
CA THR A 151 21.94 -1.78 3.41
C THR A 151 20.79 -2.61 2.82
N ASN A 152 19.86 -3.07 3.65
CA ASN A 152 18.65 -3.76 3.16
C ASN A 152 17.88 -2.92 2.15
N SER A 153 17.73 -1.62 2.40
CA SER A 153 17.05 -0.69 1.50
C SER A 153 17.74 -0.59 0.14
N GLU A 154 19.06 -0.40 0.13
CA GLU A 154 19.84 -0.27 -1.11
C GLU A 154 19.90 -1.61 -1.87
N ALA A 155 20.01 -2.73 -1.16
CA ALA A 155 19.93 -4.06 -1.77
C ALA A 155 18.58 -4.30 -2.43
N MET A 156 17.48 -4.00 -1.72
CA MET A 156 16.14 -4.12 -2.29
C MET A 156 15.95 -3.21 -3.50
N LYS A 157 16.41 -1.97 -3.45
CA LYS A 157 16.32 -1.02 -4.55
C LYS A 157 17.03 -1.51 -5.81
N ARG A 158 18.22 -2.13 -5.67
CA ARG A 158 19.01 -2.62 -6.81
C ARG A 158 18.54 -3.97 -7.35
N LEU A 159 18.06 -4.86 -6.47
CA LEU A 159 17.66 -6.21 -6.85
C LEU A 159 16.20 -6.32 -7.32
N LYS A 160 15.30 -5.49 -6.80
CA LYS A 160 13.95 -5.29 -7.35
C LYS A 160 13.99 -4.44 -8.63
N GLY A 161 12.91 -4.40 -9.36
CA GLY A 161 12.72 -3.58 -10.55
C GLY A 161 11.61 -4.12 -11.43
N GLU A 162 11.37 -3.48 -12.56
CA GLU A 162 10.29 -3.85 -13.48
C GLU A 162 10.42 -5.29 -13.96
N LYS A 163 9.29 -5.99 -14.05
CA LYS A 163 9.22 -7.34 -14.59
C LYS A 163 9.77 -7.38 -16.01
N GLY A 164 10.68 -8.31 -16.27
CA GLY A 164 11.34 -8.45 -17.57
C GLY A 164 12.62 -7.61 -17.72
N SER A 165 12.89 -6.65 -16.81
CA SER A 165 14.16 -5.95 -16.81
C SER A 165 15.30 -6.87 -16.39
N LYS A 166 16.51 -6.56 -16.82
CA LYS A 166 17.72 -7.35 -16.52
C LYS A 166 18.51 -6.69 -15.42
N VAL A 167 19.16 -7.49 -14.60
CA VAL A 167 20.19 -7.08 -13.66
C VAL A 167 21.39 -8.00 -13.81
N LYS A 168 22.58 -7.46 -13.84
CA LYS A 168 23.84 -8.21 -13.85
C LYS A 168 24.36 -8.34 -12.43
N LEU A 169 24.77 -9.53 -12.06
CA LEU A 169 25.30 -9.82 -10.72
C LEU A 169 26.69 -10.41 -10.84
N GLY A 170 27.66 -9.83 -10.12
CA GLY A 170 28.95 -10.46 -9.85
C GLY A 170 28.86 -11.18 -8.51
N VAL A 171 29.13 -12.47 -8.54
CA VAL A 171 28.89 -13.38 -7.41
C VAL A 171 30.18 -14.11 -7.03
N TYR A 172 30.56 -13.97 -5.78
CA TYR A 172 31.60 -14.81 -5.18
C TYR A 172 30.94 -16.10 -4.65
N ARG A 173 31.40 -17.25 -5.12
CA ARG A 173 30.97 -18.58 -4.65
C ARG A 173 32.14 -19.29 -3.99
N PRO A 174 31.98 -19.75 -2.72
CA PRO A 174 33.03 -20.53 -2.07
C PRO A 174 33.40 -21.77 -2.89
N GLY A 175 34.70 -21.94 -3.18
CA GLY A 175 35.20 -23.06 -4.00
C GLY A 175 35.47 -22.68 -5.46
N GLU A 176 34.95 -21.59 -5.96
CA GLU A 176 35.29 -21.05 -7.27
C GLU A 176 36.45 -20.06 -7.17
N LYS A 177 37.35 -20.05 -8.19
CA LYS A 177 38.49 -19.13 -8.22
C LYS A 177 38.14 -17.74 -8.72
N ASP A 178 37.25 -17.70 -9.69
CA ASP A 178 36.86 -16.48 -10.37
C ASP A 178 35.46 -16.04 -9.95
N LEU A 179 35.20 -14.74 -10.14
CA LEU A 179 33.86 -14.17 -9.93
C LEU A 179 32.90 -14.70 -10.98
N LEU A 180 31.76 -15.23 -10.54
CA LEU A 180 30.72 -15.71 -11.44
C LEU A 180 29.81 -14.54 -11.83
N HIS A 181 29.52 -14.43 -13.13
CA HIS A 181 28.61 -13.38 -13.64
C HIS A 181 27.29 -13.98 -14.08
N PHE A 182 26.19 -13.46 -13.51
CA PHE A 182 24.84 -13.88 -13.85
C PHE A 182 24.05 -12.67 -14.38
N THR A 183 23.30 -12.88 -15.46
CA THR A 183 22.28 -11.93 -15.92
C THR A 183 20.92 -12.46 -15.54
N VAL A 184 20.30 -11.86 -14.54
CA VAL A 184 18.98 -12.26 -14.04
C VAL A 184 17.92 -11.38 -14.70
N ILE A 185 16.90 -12.01 -15.29
CA ILE A 185 15.71 -11.32 -15.79
C ILE A 185 14.71 -11.26 -14.63
N ARG A 186 14.41 -10.07 -14.13
CA ARG A 186 13.48 -9.90 -13.00
C ARG A 186 12.11 -10.47 -13.36
N GLY A 187 11.51 -11.15 -12.40
CA GLY A 187 10.22 -11.81 -12.57
C GLY A 187 9.36 -11.68 -11.33
N ASN A 188 8.15 -12.20 -11.43
CA ASN A 188 7.20 -12.23 -10.31
C ASN A 188 7.70 -13.17 -9.23
N ILE A 189 7.89 -12.65 -8.04
CA ILE A 189 8.28 -13.38 -6.84
C ILE A 189 7.06 -13.46 -5.92
N PRO A 190 6.49 -14.67 -5.71
CA PRO A 190 5.31 -14.80 -4.87
C PRO A 190 5.64 -14.49 -3.39
N VAL A 191 4.76 -13.74 -2.77
CA VAL A 191 4.79 -13.45 -1.33
C VAL A 191 3.54 -14.07 -0.72
N LYS A 192 3.72 -15.20 -0.05
CA LYS A 192 2.60 -15.92 0.54
C LYS A 192 1.98 -15.15 1.69
N SER A 193 0.67 -15.22 1.79
CA SER A 193 -0.09 -14.76 2.94
C SER A 193 -0.17 -15.82 4.04
N ILE A 194 -0.07 -17.10 3.67
CA ILE A 194 -0.10 -18.25 4.57
C ILE A 194 1.29 -18.89 4.61
N ASP A 195 1.97 -18.76 5.74
CA ASP A 195 3.32 -19.28 5.92
C ASP A 195 3.34 -20.76 6.33
N ALA A 196 2.35 -21.17 7.13
CA ALA A 196 2.29 -22.50 7.66
C ALA A 196 0.87 -23.07 7.63
N ALA A 197 0.75 -24.32 7.21
CA ALA A 197 -0.49 -25.10 7.26
C ALA A 197 -0.14 -26.57 7.50
N TYR A 198 -0.44 -27.09 8.70
CA TYR A 198 -0.10 -28.46 9.08
C TYR A 198 -1.04 -28.99 10.17
N MET A 199 -1.05 -30.31 10.37
CA MET A 199 -1.75 -30.94 11.49
C MET A 199 -0.89 -30.85 12.76
N ILE A 200 -1.45 -30.31 13.85
CA ILE A 200 -0.78 -30.31 15.18
C ILE A 200 -0.84 -31.71 15.80
N ASN A 201 -1.96 -32.38 15.61
CA ASN A 201 -2.20 -33.76 16.01
C ASN A 201 -3.09 -34.45 14.98
N GLU A 202 -3.57 -35.65 15.27
CA GLU A 202 -4.38 -36.44 14.33
C GLU A 202 -5.70 -35.75 13.90
N LYS A 203 -6.21 -34.77 14.67
CA LYS A 203 -7.53 -34.16 14.48
C LYS A 203 -7.52 -32.66 14.27
N VAL A 204 -6.47 -31.96 14.74
CA VAL A 204 -6.44 -30.50 14.78
C VAL A 204 -5.42 -29.96 13.79
N GLY A 205 -5.90 -29.14 12.87
CA GLY A 205 -5.10 -28.38 11.93
C GLY A 205 -4.70 -26.99 12.47
N TYR A 206 -3.64 -26.47 11.93
CA TYR A 206 -3.13 -25.12 12.20
C TYR A 206 -2.83 -24.40 10.89
N ILE A 207 -3.26 -23.15 10.80
CA ILE A 207 -2.96 -22.26 9.69
C ILE A 207 -2.47 -20.91 10.25
N LYS A 208 -1.29 -20.46 9.80
CA LYS A 208 -0.75 -19.13 10.09
C LYS A 208 -1.03 -18.19 8.93
N VAL A 209 -1.76 -17.10 9.18
CA VAL A 209 -2.06 -16.06 8.18
C VAL A 209 -1.36 -14.77 8.61
N ASN A 210 -0.41 -14.30 7.82
CA ASN A 210 0.41 -13.13 8.17
C ASN A 210 -0.19 -11.80 7.68
N LYS A 211 -1.04 -11.84 6.66
CA LYS A 211 -1.68 -10.65 6.07
C LYS A 211 -2.90 -11.03 5.27
N PHE A 212 -3.71 -10.04 4.92
CA PHE A 212 -4.84 -10.18 4.01
C PHE A 212 -4.53 -9.55 2.64
N GLY A 213 -3.90 -10.33 1.75
CA GLY A 213 -3.62 -9.97 0.36
C GLY A 213 -4.61 -10.58 -0.63
N GLU A 214 -4.43 -10.29 -1.91
CA GLU A 214 -5.26 -10.86 -3.00
C GLU A 214 -5.19 -12.39 -3.05
N THR A 215 -4.06 -12.98 -2.65
CA THR A 215 -3.82 -14.42 -2.70
C THR A 215 -4.24 -15.16 -1.42
N THR A 216 -4.64 -14.44 -0.35
CA THR A 216 -4.91 -15.04 0.96
C THR A 216 -6.04 -16.07 0.91
N TYR A 217 -7.18 -15.75 0.28
CA TYR A 217 -8.30 -16.68 0.21
C TYR A 217 -8.01 -17.92 -0.66
N PRO A 218 -7.44 -17.82 -1.87
CA PRO A 218 -6.96 -19.00 -2.61
C PRO A 218 -5.96 -19.86 -1.83
N GLU A 219 -5.01 -19.23 -1.12
CA GLU A 219 -4.03 -19.95 -0.28
C GLU A 219 -4.72 -20.68 0.88
N LEU A 220 -5.72 -20.05 1.52
CA LEU A 220 -6.54 -20.67 2.57
C LEU A 220 -7.25 -21.91 2.05
N LEU A 221 -7.90 -21.84 0.88
CA LEU A 221 -8.60 -22.98 0.30
C LEU A 221 -7.64 -24.16 0.03
N ILE A 222 -6.44 -23.88 -0.46
CA ILE A 222 -5.40 -24.89 -0.68
C ILE A 222 -4.96 -25.50 0.67
N ALA A 223 -4.77 -24.67 1.70
CA ALA A 223 -4.39 -25.11 3.02
C ALA A 223 -5.48 -26.00 3.65
N LEU A 224 -6.74 -25.56 3.61
CA LEU A 224 -7.89 -26.34 4.11
C LEU A 224 -8.06 -27.66 3.38
N ALA A 225 -7.92 -27.67 2.05
CA ALA A 225 -7.99 -28.91 1.28
C ALA A 225 -6.92 -29.94 1.71
N LYS A 226 -5.69 -29.48 1.97
CA LYS A 226 -4.60 -30.35 2.47
C LYS A 226 -4.88 -30.88 3.88
N LEU A 227 -5.45 -30.06 4.76
CA LEU A 227 -5.79 -30.49 6.12
C LEU A 227 -6.97 -31.46 6.11
N ASN A 228 -8.00 -31.18 5.30
CA ASN A 228 -9.18 -32.04 5.17
C ASN A 228 -8.81 -33.45 4.62
N GLN A 229 -7.83 -33.55 3.71
CA GLN A 229 -7.28 -34.83 3.27
C GLN A 229 -6.67 -35.67 4.39
N LYS A 230 -6.29 -35.01 5.52
CA LYS A 230 -5.75 -35.66 6.71
C LYS A 230 -6.77 -35.82 7.84
N ASN A 231 -8.07 -35.74 7.52
CA ASN A 231 -9.17 -35.85 8.47
C ASN A 231 -9.14 -34.80 9.59
N CYS A 232 -8.89 -33.53 9.24
CA CYS A 232 -8.95 -32.40 10.15
C CYS A 232 -10.36 -32.19 10.67
N GLU A 233 -10.56 -32.32 12.00
CA GLU A 233 -11.85 -32.15 12.67
C GLU A 233 -12.00 -30.79 13.38
N GLY A 234 -10.91 -30.04 13.58
CA GLY A 234 -10.88 -28.72 14.18
C GLY A 234 -9.68 -27.89 13.69
N LEU A 235 -9.81 -26.57 13.70
CA LEU A 235 -8.82 -25.68 13.13
C LEU A 235 -8.40 -24.58 14.10
N ILE A 236 -7.12 -24.32 14.17
CA ILE A 236 -6.54 -23.12 14.77
C ILE A 236 -6.08 -22.20 13.65
N VAL A 237 -6.64 -21.00 13.59
CA VAL A 237 -6.20 -19.91 12.71
C VAL A 237 -5.41 -18.91 13.52
N ASP A 238 -4.13 -18.77 13.22
CA ASP A 238 -3.23 -17.86 13.92
C ASP A 238 -3.06 -16.56 13.14
N LEU A 239 -3.59 -15.49 13.70
CA LEU A 239 -3.52 -14.12 13.17
C LEU A 239 -2.57 -13.23 13.98
N ARG A 240 -1.83 -13.77 14.93
CA ARG A 240 -0.88 -12.99 15.75
C ARG A 240 0.16 -12.31 14.85
N GLY A 241 0.42 -11.02 15.08
CA GLY A 241 1.30 -10.21 14.26
C GLY A 241 0.76 -9.89 12.85
N ASN A 242 -0.52 -10.19 12.55
CA ASN A 242 -1.16 -9.83 11.30
C ASN A 242 -1.66 -8.37 11.36
N THR A 243 -1.01 -7.47 10.66
CA THR A 243 -1.34 -6.03 10.63
C THR A 243 -2.52 -5.69 9.71
N GLY A 244 -3.23 -6.68 9.16
CA GLY A 244 -4.38 -6.47 8.30
C GLY A 244 -4.09 -6.63 6.81
N GLY A 245 -4.64 -5.74 6.00
CA GLY A 245 -4.57 -5.73 4.55
C GLY A 245 -5.91 -5.44 3.88
N TYR A 246 -6.26 -6.17 2.82
CA TYR A 246 -7.53 -5.96 2.13
C TYR A 246 -8.71 -6.51 2.92
N MET A 247 -9.65 -5.64 3.29
CA MET A 247 -10.91 -6.03 3.93
C MET A 247 -11.68 -7.09 3.12
N ALA A 248 -11.68 -6.98 1.79
CA ALA A 248 -12.34 -7.96 0.93
C ALA A 248 -11.75 -9.38 1.08
N ALA A 249 -10.44 -9.51 1.26
CA ALA A 249 -9.78 -10.80 1.48
C ALA A 249 -10.15 -11.40 2.85
N ALA A 250 -10.24 -10.56 3.90
CA ALA A 250 -10.70 -10.98 5.21
C ALA A 250 -12.17 -11.45 5.16
N ILE A 251 -13.06 -10.69 4.51
CA ILE A 251 -14.47 -11.07 4.31
C ILE A 251 -14.59 -12.43 3.60
N GLN A 252 -13.82 -12.64 2.53
CA GLN A 252 -13.82 -13.93 1.82
C GLN A 252 -13.35 -15.07 2.72
N MET A 253 -12.33 -14.85 3.54
CA MET A 253 -11.83 -15.83 4.48
C MET A 253 -12.87 -16.17 5.56
N VAL A 254 -13.54 -15.17 6.15
CA VAL A 254 -14.57 -15.35 7.17
C VAL A 254 -15.80 -16.07 6.60
N ASN A 255 -16.17 -15.79 5.34
CA ASN A 255 -17.24 -16.48 4.62
C ASN A 255 -17.06 -18.00 4.56
N GLU A 256 -15.84 -18.51 4.60
CA GLU A 256 -15.55 -19.94 4.59
C GLU A 256 -16.10 -20.66 5.83
N PHE A 257 -16.21 -19.94 6.94
CA PHE A 257 -16.56 -20.50 8.25
C PHE A 257 -17.94 -20.09 8.76
N LEU A 258 -18.59 -19.07 8.17
CA LEU A 258 -19.88 -18.58 8.67
C LEU A 258 -21.07 -19.09 7.85
N PRO A 259 -22.19 -19.42 8.52
CA PRO A 259 -23.44 -19.67 7.82
C PRO A 259 -23.97 -18.39 7.19
N ASN A 260 -24.94 -18.51 6.28
CA ASN A 260 -25.52 -17.40 5.56
C ASN A 260 -26.08 -16.30 6.48
N ASN A 261 -25.98 -15.05 6.03
CA ASN A 261 -26.59 -13.86 6.64
C ASN A 261 -26.12 -13.57 8.08
N ARG A 262 -24.81 -13.73 8.33
CA ARG A 262 -24.17 -13.27 9.57
C ARG A 262 -23.37 -12.02 9.27
N LEU A 263 -23.52 -10.98 10.10
CA LEU A 263 -22.71 -9.78 9.99
C LEU A 263 -21.25 -10.13 10.24
N ILE A 264 -20.40 -9.82 9.27
CA ILE A 264 -18.93 -9.96 9.36
C ILE A 264 -18.34 -8.65 9.86
N VAL A 265 -18.60 -7.56 9.14
CA VAL A 265 -18.08 -6.23 9.41
C VAL A 265 -19.03 -5.18 8.85
N TYR A 266 -18.99 -3.97 9.37
CA TYR A 266 -19.65 -2.83 8.73
C TYR A 266 -18.68 -1.65 8.64
N THR A 267 -18.92 -0.80 7.65
CA THR A 267 -18.25 0.50 7.53
C THR A 267 -19.25 1.62 7.77
N GLN A 268 -18.81 2.67 8.46
CA GLN A 268 -19.64 3.85 8.71
C GLN A 268 -18.75 5.07 8.87
N GLY A 269 -19.09 6.14 8.18
CA GLY A 269 -18.41 7.44 8.35
C GLY A 269 -19.38 8.54 8.80
N ARG A 270 -18.86 9.66 9.27
CA ARG A 270 -19.70 10.79 9.70
C ARG A 270 -20.65 11.28 8.59
N LYS A 271 -20.24 11.19 7.33
CA LYS A 271 -21.01 11.58 6.14
C LYS A 271 -21.31 10.40 5.20
N SER A 272 -20.85 9.21 5.55
CA SER A 272 -21.09 7.98 4.80
C SER A 272 -22.06 7.12 5.58
N PRO A 273 -23.17 6.64 4.96
CA PRO A 273 -24.10 5.75 5.62
C PRO A 273 -23.41 4.45 6.02
N ARG A 274 -24.01 3.73 6.97
CA ARG A 274 -23.58 2.39 7.34
C ARG A 274 -23.76 1.43 6.16
N GLU A 275 -22.73 0.65 5.88
CA GLU A 275 -22.73 -0.44 4.91
C GLU A 275 -22.32 -1.74 5.61
N ASP A 276 -23.22 -2.71 5.60
CA ASP A 276 -23.05 -4.00 6.28
C ASP A 276 -22.54 -5.06 5.28
N TYR A 277 -21.50 -5.78 5.66
CA TYR A 277 -20.96 -6.93 4.92
C TYR A 277 -21.34 -8.20 5.65
N ASN A 278 -22.26 -8.95 5.06
CA ASN A 278 -22.80 -10.19 5.64
C ASN A 278 -22.21 -11.41 4.93
N SER A 279 -22.12 -12.52 5.66
CA SER A 279 -21.75 -13.81 5.10
C SER A 279 -22.80 -14.33 4.11
N ASN A 280 -22.32 -15.00 3.08
CA ASN A 280 -23.15 -15.54 1.98
C ASN A 280 -23.44 -17.05 2.12
N GLY A 281 -22.86 -17.72 3.12
CA GLY A 281 -23.06 -19.14 3.39
C GLY A 281 -22.53 -20.11 2.34
N THR A 282 -21.60 -19.68 1.48
CA THR A 282 -21.03 -20.54 0.41
C THR A 282 -19.82 -21.35 0.87
N GLY A 283 -19.29 -21.06 2.06
CA GLY A 283 -18.09 -21.73 2.59
C GLY A 283 -18.34 -23.20 2.92
N SER A 284 -17.33 -24.03 2.77
CA SER A 284 -17.38 -25.48 2.97
C SER A 284 -17.10 -25.91 4.42
N ASN A 285 -16.52 -25.00 5.24
CA ASN A 285 -16.02 -25.29 6.58
C ASN A 285 -16.86 -24.68 7.71
N GLN A 286 -18.15 -24.40 7.47
CA GLN A 286 -19.07 -23.72 8.40
C GLN A 286 -19.32 -24.48 9.71
N LYS A 287 -19.09 -25.79 9.76
CA LYS A 287 -19.28 -26.64 10.94
C LYS A 287 -17.97 -27.00 11.64
N MET A 288 -16.84 -26.56 11.11
CA MET A 288 -15.52 -26.86 11.67
C MET A 288 -15.32 -26.07 12.96
N PRO A 289 -15.04 -26.74 14.10
CA PRO A 289 -14.63 -26.06 15.33
C PRO A 289 -13.41 -25.19 15.05
N LEU A 290 -13.49 -23.89 15.35
CA LEU A 290 -12.51 -22.89 15.03
C LEU A 290 -12.02 -22.18 16.29
N VAL A 291 -10.69 -22.07 16.44
CA VAL A 291 -10.03 -21.20 17.40
C VAL A 291 -9.20 -20.17 16.64
N VAL A 292 -9.37 -18.90 16.96
CA VAL A 292 -8.59 -17.81 16.37
C VAL A 292 -7.63 -17.26 17.41
N LEU A 293 -6.34 -17.20 17.08
CA LEU A 293 -5.31 -16.60 17.92
C LEU A 293 -5.01 -15.19 17.42
N VAL A 294 -5.06 -14.22 18.30
CA VAL A 294 -4.74 -12.81 18.05
C VAL A 294 -3.79 -12.29 19.13
N ASP A 295 -3.12 -11.19 18.85
CA ASP A 295 -2.27 -10.46 19.80
C ASP A 295 -2.42 -8.94 19.58
N GLU A 296 -1.63 -8.15 20.30
CA GLU A 296 -1.58 -6.69 20.16
C GLU A 296 -1.10 -6.20 18.80
N GLY A 297 -0.48 -7.05 18.00
CA GLY A 297 -0.05 -6.76 16.64
C GLY A 297 -1.16 -6.95 15.59
N ALA A 298 -2.29 -7.56 15.98
CA ALA A 298 -3.45 -7.71 15.09
C ALA A 298 -4.16 -6.35 14.92
N ALA A 299 -4.35 -5.93 13.67
CA ALA A 299 -4.91 -4.60 13.38
C ALA A 299 -5.69 -4.57 12.06
N SER A 300 -6.54 -3.53 11.88
CA SER A 300 -7.25 -3.25 10.62
C SER A 300 -8.13 -4.43 10.16
N ALA A 301 -7.94 -4.94 8.95
CA ALA A 301 -8.73 -6.07 8.42
C ALA A 301 -8.61 -7.38 9.25
N CYS A 302 -7.68 -7.43 10.23
CA CYS A 302 -7.53 -8.53 11.15
C CYS A 302 -8.51 -8.46 12.34
N GLU A 303 -8.98 -7.27 12.71
CA GLU A 303 -9.95 -7.01 13.79
C GLU A 303 -11.35 -7.53 13.44
#